data_c8a75ce229aebecf3494d8303d201c07
#
_entry.id   c8a75ce229aebecf3494d8303d201c07
#
_cell.length_a   1.000
_cell.length_b   1.000
_cell.length_c   1.000
_cell.angle_alpha   90.00
_cell.angle_beta   90.00
_cell.angle_gamma   90.00
#
_symmetry.space_group_name_H-M   'P 1'
#
loop_
_entity.id
_entity.type
_entity.pdbx_description
1 polymer ?
#
loop_
_entity_poly.entity_id
_entity_poly.type
_entity_poly.pdbx_seq_one_letter_code
_entity_poly.pdbx_strand_id
1 'polypeptide(L)'
;MKFSKLALAAAFFVSLANMTGVAHAQLKTFYVNEAKVRSERKLGRDMNNVLIGNANRDAEQLGLKALDDQVSTESKALEPQLQSLTEEALKSNPTLKARVDALSQKAYDLQTKKGQVSQALEARSTQLNRMFAAVMDPAIAHVAKQIGADVVMSDASVRYVKDSADITSKVIARLDATITTVQALQAAVAPPAAAPAAPAAPAATPKPPGAQ
;
A
#
# COMPACT_ATOMS: atom_id res chain seq x y z
N MET A 1 19.62 -66.02 58.87
CA MET A 1 19.38 -65.70 57.41
C MET A 1 18.31 -64.62 57.29
N LYS A 2 18.74 -63.36 57.26
CA LYS A 2 17.86 -62.20 57.12
C LYS A 2 18.56 -61.14 56.28
N PHE A 3 18.70 -61.35 54.97
CA PHE A 3 19.16 -60.39 54.03
C PHE A 3 18.52 -60.68 52.69
N SER A 4 17.28 -60.22 52.46
CA SER A 4 16.70 -60.32 51.14
C SER A 4 15.44 -59.45 50.90
N LYS A 5 15.19 -58.38 51.65
CA LYS A 5 14.03 -57.53 51.44
C LYS A 5 14.36 -56.04 51.21
N LEU A 6 15.65 -55.66 51.12
CA LEU A 6 16.03 -54.28 50.94
C LEU A 6 16.51 -53.94 49.51
N ALA A 7 16.63 -54.95 48.63
CA ALA A 7 17.13 -54.72 47.27
C ALA A 7 16.02 -54.46 46.23
N LEU A 8 14.74 -54.59 46.58
CA LEU A 8 13.62 -54.43 45.61
C LEU A 8 12.98 -53.03 45.62
N ALA A 9 13.31 -52.18 46.59
CA ALA A 9 12.76 -50.84 46.70
C ALA A 9 13.58 -49.77 45.96
N ALA A 10 14.85 -50.07 45.64
CA ALA A 10 15.72 -49.09 44.94
C ALA A 10 15.55 -49.10 43.41
N ALA A 11 15.02 -50.16 42.83
CA ALA A 11 14.83 -50.28 41.37
C ALA A 11 13.57 -49.55 40.82
N PHE A 12 12.63 -49.19 41.70
CA PHE A 12 11.36 -48.57 41.27
C PHE A 12 11.39 -47.05 41.25
N PHE A 13 12.41 -46.43 41.88
CA PHE A 13 12.56 -44.95 41.93
C PHE A 13 13.35 -44.38 40.76
N VAL A 14 14.09 -45.20 40.02
CA VAL A 14 14.92 -44.72 38.90
C VAL A 14 14.09 -44.61 37.58
N SER A 15 12.94 -45.27 37.48
CA SER A 15 12.11 -45.25 36.27
C SER A 15 11.09 -44.13 36.22
N LEU A 16 10.89 -43.31 37.27
CA LEU A 16 9.96 -42.19 37.25
C LEU A 16 10.62 -40.83 36.93
N ALA A 17 11.97 -40.78 36.85
CA ALA A 17 12.69 -39.56 36.58
C ALA A 17 12.88 -39.21 35.07
N ASN A 18 12.44 -40.10 34.17
CA ASN A 18 12.59 -39.92 32.72
C ASN A 18 11.31 -39.50 31.97
N MET A 19 10.25 -39.11 32.64
CA MET A 19 8.99 -38.70 32.01
C MET A 19 8.69 -37.20 32.10
N THR A 20 9.65 -36.33 32.42
CA THR A 20 9.39 -34.89 32.47
C THR A 20 10.24 -34.13 31.46
N GLY A 21 10.17 -34.53 30.23
CA GLY A 21 10.84 -33.84 29.12
C GLY A 21 9.94 -33.66 27.91
N VAL A 22 8.64 -33.37 28.10
CA VAL A 22 7.89 -32.73 27.03
C VAL A 22 8.37 -31.30 27.01
N ALA A 23 9.46 -31.05 26.29
CA ALA A 23 9.87 -29.68 25.92
C ALA A 23 8.68 -29.11 25.14
N HIS A 24 7.83 -28.36 25.84
CA HIS A 24 6.89 -27.48 25.14
C HIS A 24 7.76 -26.55 24.33
N ALA A 25 7.90 -26.86 23.04
CA ALA A 25 8.53 -25.95 22.09
C ALA A 25 7.73 -24.64 22.18
N GLN A 26 8.30 -23.67 22.87
CA GLN A 26 7.67 -22.36 23.06
C GLN A 26 7.64 -21.70 21.69
N LEU A 27 6.46 -21.54 21.10
CA LEU A 27 6.26 -20.86 19.82
C LEU A 27 6.92 -19.48 19.89
N LYS A 28 7.92 -19.26 19.06
CA LYS A 28 8.60 -17.97 18.91
C LYS A 28 7.73 -17.01 18.10
N THR A 29 6.92 -16.25 18.82
CA THR A 29 6.00 -15.28 18.23
C THR A 29 6.65 -13.91 18.24
N PHE A 30 6.64 -13.24 17.07
CA PHE A 30 7.14 -11.89 16.86
C PHE A 30 6.04 -11.00 16.31
N TYR A 31 6.31 -9.69 16.36
CA TYR A 31 5.36 -8.67 15.94
C TYR A 31 6.01 -7.69 14.97
N VAL A 32 5.24 -7.23 13.98
CA VAL A 32 5.60 -6.15 13.07
C VAL A 32 4.51 -5.09 13.02
N ASN A 33 4.87 -3.83 13.17
CA ASN A 33 3.98 -2.69 12.99
C ASN A 33 4.02 -2.23 11.53
N GLU A 34 3.06 -2.68 10.73
CA GLU A 34 3.01 -2.35 9.30
C GLU A 34 2.81 -0.86 9.04
N ALA A 35 2.02 -0.17 9.87
CA ALA A 35 1.83 1.27 9.75
C ALA A 35 3.15 2.02 9.96
N LYS A 36 3.94 1.62 10.96
CA LYS A 36 5.27 2.17 11.22
C LYS A 36 6.25 1.83 10.10
N VAL A 37 6.25 0.60 9.59
CA VAL A 37 7.04 0.22 8.41
C VAL A 37 6.71 1.15 7.24
N ARG A 38 5.44 1.46 7.01
CA ARG A 38 4.99 2.32 5.92
C ARG A 38 5.41 3.78 6.09
N SER A 39 5.31 4.33 7.31
CA SER A 39 5.55 5.75 7.56
C SER A 39 7.03 6.12 7.73
N GLU A 40 7.83 5.28 8.37
CA GLU A 40 9.21 5.60 8.74
C GLU A 40 10.25 5.29 7.66
N ARG A 41 9.95 4.39 6.73
CA ARG A 41 10.89 4.00 5.67
C ARG A 41 11.03 5.07 4.57
N LYS A 42 12.18 5.03 3.88
CA LYS A 42 12.50 5.95 2.77
C LYS A 42 11.46 5.88 1.64
N LEU A 43 11.03 4.68 1.25
CA LEU A 43 10.02 4.49 0.20
C LEU A 43 8.68 5.13 0.57
N GLY A 44 8.24 5.09 1.83
CA GLY A 44 6.98 5.73 2.24
C GLY A 44 6.99 7.24 2.00
N ARG A 45 8.12 7.89 2.28
CA ARG A 45 8.32 9.31 1.98
C ARG A 45 8.34 9.59 0.47
N ASP A 46 9.03 8.73 -0.29
CA ASP A 46 9.07 8.84 -1.76
C ASP A 46 7.69 8.64 -2.38
N MET A 47 6.92 7.65 -1.93
CA MET A 47 5.52 7.44 -2.34
C MET A 47 4.66 8.68 -2.12
N ASN A 48 4.77 9.31 -0.95
CA ASN A 48 4.03 10.54 -0.64
C ASN A 48 4.44 11.70 -1.56
N ASN A 49 5.74 11.89 -1.79
CA ASN A 49 6.26 12.93 -2.68
C ASN A 49 5.78 12.71 -4.13
N VAL A 50 5.79 11.47 -4.62
CA VAL A 50 5.30 11.13 -5.96
C VAL A 50 3.79 11.38 -6.08
N LEU A 51 3.00 11.04 -5.05
CA LEU A 51 1.56 11.30 -5.04
C LEU A 51 1.25 12.79 -5.07
N ILE A 52 1.91 13.59 -4.21
CA ILE A 52 1.76 15.04 -4.18
C ILE A 52 2.20 15.68 -5.51
N GLY A 53 3.37 15.26 -6.02
CA GLY A 53 3.88 15.78 -7.29
C GLY A 53 2.95 15.49 -8.47
N ASN A 54 2.36 14.32 -8.52
CA ASN A 54 1.38 13.96 -9.55
C ASN A 54 0.07 14.75 -9.39
N ALA A 55 -0.45 14.91 -8.16
CA ALA A 55 -1.66 15.68 -7.92
C ALA A 55 -1.48 17.16 -8.33
N ASN A 56 -0.34 17.75 -8.01
CA ASN A 56 -0.01 19.13 -8.41
C ASN A 56 0.06 19.25 -9.94
N ARG A 57 0.70 18.32 -10.62
CA ARG A 57 0.79 18.29 -12.09
C ARG A 57 -0.59 18.16 -12.73
N ASP A 58 -1.44 17.26 -12.23
CA ASP A 58 -2.81 17.10 -12.72
C ASP A 58 -3.62 18.37 -12.50
N ALA A 59 -3.48 19.03 -11.35
CA ALA A 59 -4.13 20.29 -11.03
C ALA A 59 -3.68 21.43 -11.97
N GLU A 60 -2.40 21.50 -12.29
CA GLU A 60 -1.84 22.46 -13.25
C GLU A 60 -2.35 22.19 -14.67
N GLN A 61 -2.32 20.94 -15.13
CA GLN A 61 -2.81 20.54 -16.46
C GLN A 61 -4.30 20.85 -16.65
N LEU A 62 -5.10 20.72 -15.59
CA LEU A 62 -6.53 21.06 -15.62
C LEU A 62 -6.81 22.53 -15.40
N GLY A 63 -5.79 23.36 -15.16
CA GLY A 63 -5.91 24.80 -14.93
C GLY A 63 -6.71 25.14 -13.67
N LEU A 64 -6.66 24.29 -12.64
CA LEU A 64 -7.49 24.42 -11.43
C LEU A 64 -7.28 25.75 -10.73
N LYS A 65 -6.03 26.22 -10.60
CA LYS A 65 -5.74 27.47 -9.91
C LYS A 65 -6.38 28.65 -10.63
N ALA A 66 -6.21 28.74 -11.94
CA ALA A 66 -6.77 29.85 -12.73
C ALA A 66 -8.31 29.85 -12.68
N LEU A 67 -8.94 28.67 -12.73
CA LEU A 67 -10.38 28.54 -12.64
C LEU A 67 -10.90 28.90 -11.24
N ASP A 68 -10.20 28.49 -10.18
CA ASP A 68 -10.53 28.82 -8.79
C ASP A 68 -10.44 30.34 -8.54
N ASP A 69 -9.37 30.97 -9.04
CA ASP A 69 -9.18 32.42 -8.97
C ASP A 69 -10.30 33.17 -9.72
N GLN A 70 -10.71 32.69 -10.91
CA GLN A 70 -11.84 33.27 -11.67
C GLN A 70 -13.15 33.15 -10.93
N VAL A 71 -13.49 31.94 -10.41
CA VAL A 71 -14.72 31.69 -9.65
C VAL A 71 -14.75 32.57 -8.39
N SER A 72 -13.65 32.65 -7.66
CA SER A 72 -13.54 33.47 -6.45
C SER A 72 -13.73 34.97 -6.75
N THR A 73 -13.07 35.46 -7.80
CA THR A 73 -13.14 36.86 -8.20
C THR A 73 -14.54 37.27 -8.66
N GLU A 74 -15.17 36.44 -9.51
CA GLU A 74 -16.50 36.70 -10.04
C GLU A 74 -17.57 36.58 -8.93
N SER A 75 -17.44 35.60 -8.02
CA SER A 75 -18.33 35.44 -6.86
C SER A 75 -18.31 36.70 -5.99
N LYS A 76 -17.12 37.21 -5.62
CA LYS A 76 -16.99 38.45 -4.83
C LYS A 76 -17.54 39.67 -5.56
N ALA A 77 -17.44 39.74 -6.86
CA ALA A 77 -17.96 40.86 -7.65
C ALA A 77 -19.50 40.81 -7.76
N LEU A 78 -20.10 39.63 -7.76
CA LEU A 78 -21.55 39.47 -7.84
C LEU A 78 -22.25 39.50 -6.48
N GLU A 79 -21.58 39.12 -5.41
CA GLU A 79 -22.16 39.04 -4.07
C GLU A 79 -22.93 40.29 -3.63
N PRO A 80 -22.38 41.51 -3.70
CA PRO A 80 -23.10 42.74 -3.29
C PRO A 80 -24.30 43.06 -4.20
N GLN A 81 -24.30 42.59 -5.45
CA GLN A 81 -25.41 42.80 -6.38
C GLN A 81 -26.54 41.82 -6.12
N LEU A 82 -26.23 40.62 -5.62
CA LEU A 82 -27.20 39.57 -5.35
C LEU A 82 -27.84 39.68 -3.95
N GLN A 83 -27.13 40.26 -2.96
CA GLN A 83 -27.64 40.38 -1.60
C GLN A 83 -28.93 41.22 -1.48
N SER A 84 -29.16 42.16 -2.42
CA SER A 84 -30.31 43.04 -2.41
C SER A 84 -31.38 42.72 -3.43
N LEU A 85 -31.19 41.61 -4.21
CA LEU A 85 -32.11 41.29 -5.31
C LEU A 85 -33.06 40.16 -4.95
N THR A 86 -34.33 40.31 -5.36
CA THR A 86 -35.29 39.23 -5.39
C THR A 86 -35.11 38.35 -6.63
N GLU A 87 -35.67 37.16 -6.64
CA GLU A 87 -35.58 36.25 -7.79
C GLU A 87 -36.27 36.87 -9.04
N GLU A 88 -37.37 37.61 -8.86
CA GLU A 88 -38.08 38.33 -9.92
C GLU A 88 -37.23 39.44 -10.53
N ALA A 89 -36.51 40.17 -9.68
CA ALA A 89 -35.58 41.23 -10.13
C ALA A 89 -34.40 40.65 -10.91
N LEU A 90 -33.88 39.47 -10.49
CA LEU A 90 -32.84 38.77 -11.23
C LEU A 90 -33.35 38.29 -12.61
N LYS A 91 -34.56 37.73 -12.68
CA LYS A 91 -35.18 37.32 -13.96
C LYS A 91 -35.39 38.49 -14.91
N SER A 92 -35.67 39.68 -14.37
CA SER A 92 -35.88 40.90 -15.14
C SER A 92 -34.54 41.58 -15.61
N ASN A 93 -33.41 41.06 -15.16
CA ASN A 93 -32.08 41.58 -15.56
C ASN A 93 -31.31 40.48 -16.31
N PRO A 94 -31.47 40.38 -17.63
CA PRO A 94 -30.86 39.28 -18.40
C PRO A 94 -29.34 39.33 -18.39
N THR A 95 -28.72 40.46 -18.26
CA THR A 95 -27.24 40.61 -18.18
C THR A 95 -26.70 40.01 -16.88
N LEU A 96 -27.34 40.34 -15.76
CA LEU A 96 -26.91 39.85 -14.45
C LEU A 96 -27.20 38.34 -14.35
N LYS A 97 -28.36 37.90 -14.85
CA LYS A 97 -28.70 36.48 -14.90
C LYS A 97 -27.64 35.67 -15.70
N ALA A 98 -27.23 36.15 -16.88
CA ALA A 98 -26.21 35.49 -17.69
C ALA A 98 -24.86 35.37 -16.95
N ARG A 99 -24.48 36.40 -16.16
CA ARG A 99 -23.26 36.32 -15.33
C ARG A 99 -23.36 35.30 -14.21
N VAL A 100 -24.51 35.23 -13.54
CA VAL A 100 -24.77 34.21 -12.49
C VAL A 100 -24.76 32.81 -13.07
N ASP A 101 -25.40 32.59 -14.22
CA ASP A 101 -25.40 31.32 -14.91
C ASP A 101 -23.98 30.89 -15.33
N ALA A 102 -23.20 31.84 -15.87
CA ALA A 102 -21.80 31.60 -16.25
C ALA A 102 -20.91 31.28 -15.04
N LEU A 103 -21.11 31.97 -13.90
CA LEU A 103 -20.40 31.66 -12.65
C LEU A 103 -20.76 30.27 -12.13
N SER A 104 -22.03 29.91 -12.16
CA SER A 104 -22.51 28.59 -11.75
C SER A 104 -21.89 27.47 -12.60
N GLN A 105 -21.78 27.67 -13.92
CA GLN A 105 -21.13 26.73 -14.82
C GLN A 105 -19.63 26.59 -14.49
N LYS A 106 -18.91 27.70 -14.28
CA LYS A 106 -17.49 27.67 -13.87
C LYS A 106 -17.29 26.98 -12.53
N ALA A 107 -18.18 27.21 -11.56
CA ALA A 107 -18.13 26.55 -10.25
C ALA A 107 -18.35 25.04 -10.37
N TYR A 108 -19.28 24.62 -11.21
CA TYR A 108 -19.51 23.21 -11.53
C TYR A 108 -18.29 22.57 -12.20
N ASP A 109 -17.71 23.24 -13.20
CA ASP A 109 -16.51 22.76 -13.89
C ASP A 109 -15.31 22.64 -12.92
N LEU A 110 -15.15 23.62 -12.02
CA LEU A 110 -14.12 23.57 -10.97
C LEU A 110 -14.29 22.37 -10.05
N GLN A 111 -15.53 22.13 -9.58
CA GLN A 111 -15.84 20.99 -8.73
C GLN A 111 -15.59 19.64 -9.46
N THR A 112 -15.98 19.57 -10.71
CA THR A 112 -15.76 18.37 -11.55
C THR A 112 -14.28 18.07 -11.71
N LYS A 113 -13.47 19.08 -12.03
CA LYS A 113 -12.01 18.95 -12.19
C LYS A 113 -11.32 18.61 -10.87
N LYS A 114 -11.73 19.21 -9.74
CA LYS A 114 -11.25 18.83 -8.40
C LYS A 114 -11.56 17.35 -8.11
N GLY A 115 -12.74 16.88 -8.47
CA GLY A 115 -13.13 15.47 -8.37
C GLY A 115 -12.25 14.55 -9.19
N GLN A 116 -11.90 14.92 -10.42
CA GLN A 116 -11.00 14.15 -11.29
C GLN A 116 -9.60 13.99 -10.67
N VAL A 117 -9.02 15.07 -10.12
CA VAL A 117 -7.72 15.01 -9.43
C VAL A 117 -7.79 14.09 -8.21
N SER A 118 -8.86 14.21 -7.41
CA SER A 118 -9.06 13.37 -6.22
C SER A 118 -9.17 11.89 -6.59
N GLN A 119 -9.95 11.55 -7.60
CA GLN A 119 -10.10 10.16 -8.08
C GLN A 119 -8.77 9.60 -8.62
N ALA A 120 -8.02 10.40 -9.39
CA ALA A 120 -6.72 9.99 -9.91
C ALA A 120 -5.71 9.76 -8.77
N LEU A 121 -5.70 10.62 -7.75
CA LEU A 121 -4.86 10.48 -6.56
C LEU A 121 -5.20 9.20 -5.79
N GLU A 122 -6.48 8.92 -5.57
CA GLU A 122 -6.94 7.72 -4.88
C GLU A 122 -6.57 6.44 -5.64
N ALA A 123 -6.77 6.42 -6.95
CA ALA A 123 -6.39 5.29 -7.79
C ALA A 123 -4.89 5.00 -7.72
N ARG A 124 -4.04 6.05 -7.83
CA ARG A 124 -2.58 5.93 -7.70
C ARG A 124 -2.16 5.49 -6.31
N SER A 125 -2.78 6.03 -5.26
CA SER A 125 -2.52 5.64 -3.87
C SER A 125 -2.83 4.16 -3.65
N THR A 126 -3.99 3.70 -4.13
CA THR A 126 -4.39 2.30 -4.05
C THR A 126 -3.40 1.38 -4.78
N GLN A 127 -2.98 1.78 -5.98
CA GLN A 127 -1.98 1.03 -6.74
C GLN A 127 -0.64 0.92 -6.00
N LEU A 128 -0.13 2.05 -5.50
CA LEU A 128 1.13 2.08 -4.74
C LEU A 128 1.04 1.23 -3.46
N ASN A 129 -0.10 1.26 -2.77
CA ASN A 129 -0.33 0.46 -1.58
C ASN A 129 -0.33 -1.05 -1.88
N ARG A 130 -0.92 -1.47 -3.01
CA ARG A 130 -0.88 -2.87 -3.46
C ARG A 130 0.55 -3.31 -3.79
N MET A 131 1.28 -2.49 -4.52
CA MET A 131 2.68 -2.77 -4.86
C MET A 131 3.55 -2.83 -3.60
N PHE A 132 3.29 -1.96 -2.62
CA PHE A 132 3.96 -1.98 -1.33
C PHE A 132 3.71 -3.29 -0.56
N ALA A 133 2.45 -3.73 -0.47
CA ALA A 133 2.12 -4.99 0.18
C ALA A 133 2.85 -6.18 -0.46
N ALA A 134 2.95 -6.20 -1.80
CA ALA A 134 3.63 -7.26 -2.53
C ALA A 134 5.14 -7.40 -2.20
N VAL A 135 5.79 -6.34 -1.71
CA VAL A 135 7.22 -6.38 -1.30
C VAL A 135 7.38 -6.51 0.21
N MET A 136 6.38 -6.11 0.99
CA MET A 136 6.40 -6.16 2.45
C MET A 136 6.35 -7.60 2.95
N ASP A 137 5.44 -8.42 2.46
CA ASP A 137 5.29 -9.82 2.89
C ASP A 137 6.56 -10.65 2.70
N PRO A 138 7.24 -10.61 1.53
CA PRO A 138 8.54 -11.27 1.35
C PRO A 138 9.62 -10.75 2.31
N ALA A 139 9.63 -9.45 2.62
CA ALA A 139 10.59 -8.87 3.55
C ALA A 139 10.35 -9.36 5.00
N ILE A 140 9.09 -9.41 5.43
CA ILE A 140 8.70 -9.98 6.73
C ILE A 140 9.10 -11.45 6.80
N ALA A 141 8.78 -12.24 5.79
CA ALA A 141 9.12 -13.66 5.73
C ALA A 141 10.64 -13.89 5.75
N HIS A 142 11.43 -13.03 5.09
CA HIS A 142 12.89 -13.09 5.13
C HIS A 142 13.43 -12.84 6.53
N VAL A 143 12.97 -11.77 7.19
CA VAL A 143 13.38 -11.43 8.56
C VAL A 143 12.95 -12.53 9.53
N ALA A 144 11.72 -13.03 9.41
CA ALA A 144 11.19 -14.11 10.23
C ALA A 144 12.07 -15.38 10.17
N LYS A 145 12.48 -15.78 8.97
CA LYS A 145 13.42 -16.91 8.77
C LYS A 145 14.78 -16.67 9.43
N GLN A 146 15.32 -15.45 9.31
CA GLN A 146 16.62 -15.12 9.91
C GLN A 146 16.64 -15.22 11.43
N ILE A 147 15.53 -14.87 12.10
CA ILE A 147 15.42 -14.89 13.56
C ILE A 147 14.84 -16.21 14.11
N GLY A 148 14.46 -17.14 13.22
CA GLY A 148 13.81 -18.40 13.59
C GLY A 148 12.45 -18.17 14.23
N ALA A 149 11.64 -17.27 13.67
CA ALA A 149 10.27 -17.04 14.11
C ALA A 149 9.35 -18.16 13.62
N ASP A 150 8.49 -18.64 14.51
CA ASP A 150 7.44 -19.60 14.17
C ASP A 150 6.18 -18.87 13.69
N VAL A 151 5.90 -17.68 14.27
CA VAL A 151 4.76 -16.83 13.93
C VAL A 151 5.18 -15.36 13.92
N VAL A 152 4.74 -14.61 12.95
CA VAL A 152 4.80 -13.14 12.94
C VAL A 152 3.37 -12.61 12.88
N MET A 153 3.03 -11.75 13.82
CA MET A 153 1.75 -11.08 13.89
C MET A 153 1.89 -9.64 13.40
N SER A 154 0.98 -9.21 12.58
CA SER A 154 0.85 -7.82 12.18
C SER A 154 -0.54 -7.37 12.49
N ASP A 155 -0.76 -6.51 13.46
CA ASP A 155 -2.08 -5.96 13.65
C ASP A 155 -2.18 -4.80 14.65
N ALA A 156 -3.19 -3.95 14.39
CA ALA A 156 -3.69 -2.93 15.29
C ALA A 156 -4.36 -3.50 16.56
N SER A 157 -4.69 -4.79 16.61
CA SER A 157 -5.29 -5.45 17.78
C SER A 157 -4.29 -5.77 18.89
N VAL A 158 -3.00 -5.76 18.59
CA VAL A 158 -1.94 -6.01 19.59
C VAL A 158 -1.72 -4.77 20.45
N ARG A 159 -2.11 -4.87 21.73
CA ARG A 159 -2.02 -3.73 22.67
C ARG A 159 -0.65 -3.57 23.33
N TYR A 160 0.10 -4.65 23.41
CA TYR A 160 1.43 -4.65 24.03
C TYR A 160 2.34 -5.67 23.36
N VAL A 161 3.54 -5.25 23.05
CA VAL A 161 4.61 -6.09 22.53
C VAL A 161 5.87 -5.78 23.31
N LYS A 162 6.55 -6.81 23.77
CA LYS A 162 7.89 -6.65 24.37
C LYS A 162 8.87 -6.26 23.27
N ASP A 163 9.78 -5.30 23.53
CA ASP A 163 10.75 -4.79 22.54
C ASP A 163 11.56 -5.91 21.86
N SER A 164 11.89 -6.97 22.60
CA SER A 164 12.61 -8.12 22.04
C SER A 164 11.80 -8.95 21.03
N ALA A 165 10.47 -8.79 20.99
CA ALA A 165 9.58 -9.44 20.05
C ALA A 165 9.14 -8.53 18.89
N ASP A 166 9.43 -7.22 18.96
CA ASP A 166 9.16 -6.27 17.86
C ASP A 166 10.29 -6.35 16.81
N ILE A 167 9.93 -6.79 15.61
CA ILE A 167 10.86 -6.89 14.48
C ILE A 167 10.70 -5.77 13.46
N THR A 168 9.87 -4.76 13.74
CA THR A 168 9.56 -3.65 12.83
C THR A 168 10.82 -2.99 12.27
N SER A 169 11.78 -2.66 13.14
CA SER A 169 13.03 -2.01 12.72
C SER A 169 13.87 -2.88 11.78
N LYS A 170 13.85 -4.21 11.97
CA LYS A 170 14.57 -5.14 11.09
C LYS A 170 13.92 -5.23 9.71
N VAL A 171 12.58 -5.21 9.66
CA VAL A 171 11.82 -5.20 8.41
C VAL A 171 12.06 -3.88 7.66
N ILE A 172 12.05 -2.73 8.35
CA ILE A 172 12.39 -1.42 7.78
C ILE A 172 13.79 -1.46 7.17
N ALA A 173 14.79 -1.92 7.93
CA ALA A 173 16.18 -2.00 7.46
C ALA A 173 16.31 -2.91 6.22
N ARG A 174 15.62 -4.05 6.20
CA ARG A 174 15.61 -4.96 5.04
C ARG A 174 15.02 -4.30 3.79
N LEU A 175 13.89 -3.62 3.94
CA LEU A 175 13.23 -2.93 2.85
C LEU A 175 14.05 -1.73 2.35
N ASP A 176 14.61 -0.93 3.25
CA ASP A 176 15.45 0.22 2.90
C ASP A 176 16.78 -0.17 2.25
N ALA A 177 17.26 -1.39 2.45
CA ALA A 177 18.41 -1.93 1.75
C ALA A 177 18.11 -2.36 0.30
N THR A 178 16.83 -2.59 -0.03
CA THR A 178 16.44 -3.16 -1.34
C THR A 178 15.59 -2.22 -2.19
N ILE A 179 14.67 -1.48 -1.57
CA ILE A 179 13.67 -0.68 -2.29
C ILE A 179 13.49 0.65 -1.58
N THR A 180 14.06 1.73 -2.10
CA THR A 180 14.00 3.08 -1.49
C THR A 180 13.13 4.06 -2.26
N THR A 181 12.76 3.74 -3.51
CA THR A 181 12.00 4.62 -4.41
C THR A 181 10.81 3.92 -5.04
N VAL A 182 9.82 4.71 -5.47
CA VAL A 182 8.67 4.19 -6.22
C VAL A 182 9.10 3.52 -7.52
N GLN A 183 10.12 4.04 -8.19
CA GLN A 183 10.65 3.42 -9.41
C GLN A 183 11.25 2.04 -9.13
N ALA A 184 12.01 1.88 -8.05
CA ALA A 184 12.54 0.58 -7.62
C ALA A 184 11.40 -0.39 -7.23
N LEU A 185 10.35 0.13 -6.59
CA LEU A 185 9.15 -0.64 -6.25
C LEU A 185 8.45 -1.15 -7.51
N GLN A 186 8.24 -0.30 -8.51
CA GLN A 186 7.64 -0.68 -9.79
C GLN A 186 8.44 -1.77 -10.50
N ALA A 187 9.77 -1.62 -10.52
CA ALA A 187 10.66 -2.62 -11.11
C ALA A 187 10.62 -3.97 -10.37
N ALA A 188 10.50 -3.94 -9.04
CA ALA A 188 10.44 -5.16 -8.21
C ALA A 188 9.12 -5.95 -8.37
N VAL A 189 8.02 -5.27 -8.72
CA VAL A 189 6.68 -5.88 -8.87
C VAL A 189 6.33 -6.12 -10.34
N ALA A 190 7.12 -5.59 -11.28
CA ALA A 190 6.91 -5.85 -12.71
C ALA A 190 6.99 -7.36 -12.99
N PRO A 191 6.06 -7.93 -13.80
CA PRO A 191 6.21 -9.30 -14.24
C PRO A 191 7.57 -9.46 -14.97
N PRO A 192 8.26 -10.61 -14.81
CA PRO A 192 9.50 -10.84 -15.53
C PRO A 192 9.24 -10.60 -17.01
N ALA A 193 10.07 -9.75 -17.63
CA ALA A 193 9.96 -9.47 -19.06
C ALA A 193 9.86 -10.80 -19.79
N ALA A 194 8.80 -10.99 -20.60
CA ALA A 194 8.61 -12.20 -21.36
C ALA A 194 9.95 -12.48 -22.09
N ALA A 195 10.53 -13.65 -21.84
CA ALA A 195 11.73 -14.06 -22.53
C ALA A 195 11.49 -13.85 -24.03
N PRO A 196 12.45 -13.29 -24.78
CA PRO A 196 12.28 -13.11 -26.23
C PRO A 196 11.82 -14.43 -26.80
N ALA A 197 10.69 -14.41 -27.51
CA ALA A 197 10.13 -15.61 -28.15
C ALA A 197 11.24 -16.28 -28.90
N ALA A 198 11.54 -17.53 -28.59
CA ALA A 198 12.52 -18.32 -29.34
C ALA A 198 12.17 -18.19 -30.83
N PRO A 199 13.16 -17.99 -31.73
CA PRO A 199 12.90 -17.87 -33.14
C PRO A 199 12.07 -19.08 -33.58
N ALA A 200 10.91 -18.80 -34.20
CA ALA A 200 10.04 -19.84 -34.72
C ALA A 200 10.87 -20.79 -35.57
N ALA A 201 10.84 -22.06 -35.22
CA ALA A 201 11.49 -23.08 -36.02
C ALA A 201 11.01 -22.95 -37.48
N PRO A 202 11.91 -23.03 -38.49
CA PRO A 202 11.51 -22.91 -39.89
C PRO A 202 10.42 -23.94 -40.19
N ALA A 203 9.32 -23.45 -40.75
CA ALA A 203 8.19 -24.28 -41.17
C ALA A 203 8.72 -25.39 -42.09
N ALA A 204 8.47 -26.63 -41.71
CA ALA A 204 8.79 -27.78 -42.54
C ALA A 204 8.15 -27.59 -43.93
N THR A 205 8.96 -27.54 -44.96
CA THR A 205 8.52 -27.53 -46.36
C THR A 205 7.65 -28.74 -46.65
N PRO A 206 6.45 -28.57 -47.23
CA PRO A 206 5.59 -29.68 -47.58
C PRO A 206 6.29 -30.53 -48.66
N LYS A 207 6.44 -31.82 -48.39
CA LYS A 207 6.98 -32.82 -49.33
C LYS A 207 6.01 -32.91 -50.53
N PRO A 208 6.51 -32.81 -51.77
CA PRO A 208 5.64 -32.94 -52.97
C PRO A 208 5.04 -34.34 -53.04
N PRO A 209 3.76 -34.49 -53.54
CA PRO A 209 3.16 -35.80 -53.75
C PRO A 209 3.89 -36.58 -54.86
N GLY A 210 4.12 -37.85 -54.58
CA GLY A 210 4.92 -38.75 -55.38
C GLY A 210 4.42 -38.90 -56.82
N ALA A 211 5.37 -38.91 -57.74
CA ALA A 211 5.19 -39.50 -59.07
C ALA A 211 5.28 -41.03 -58.96
N GLN A 212 4.25 -41.71 -59.46
CA GLN A 212 4.28 -43.13 -59.80
C GLN A 212 5.06 -43.35 -61.07
#